data_c3df45507d44c5448425ce94fed0e1b8
#
_entry.id   c3df45507d44c5448425ce94fed0e1b8
#
_cell.length_a   1.000
_cell.length_b   1.000
_cell.length_c   1.000
_cell.angle_alpha   90.00
_cell.angle_beta   90.00
_cell.angle_gamma   90.00
#
_symmetry.space_group_name_H-M   'P 1'
#
loop_
_entity.id
_entity.type
_entity.pdbx_description
1 polymer ?
#
loop_
_entity_poly.entity_id
_entity_poly.type
_entity_poly.pdbx_seq_one_letter_code
_entity_poly.pdbx_strand_id
1 'polypeptide(L)'
;TKEDVDFEVIERGKKRSSISSGFIVNDFDIFKKNFKDYPFLNVIKDNCTEVNYEAMKPIKLVFLDVDLYLPTIKVLRKVFSLLEEGGIIIVDDVMENNTWDGAYQAYMEFCEELNITPEVVGNKSGIIRKT
;
A
#
# COMPACT_ATOMS: atom_id res chain seq x y z
N THR A 1 1.61 -10.42 -5.48
CA THR A 1 2.10 -11.77 -5.78
C THR A 1 0.94 -12.77 -5.81
N LYS A 2 1.22 -14.03 -6.20
CA LYS A 2 0.21 -15.11 -6.14
C LYS A 2 -0.22 -15.35 -4.69
N GLU A 3 0.71 -15.32 -3.75
CA GLU A 3 0.44 -15.47 -2.32
C GLU A 3 -0.56 -14.42 -1.82
N ASP A 4 -0.39 -13.17 -2.21
CA ASP A 4 -1.28 -12.08 -1.80
C ASP A 4 -2.71 -12.31 -2.32
N VAL A 5 -2.84 -12.73 -3.58
CA VAL A 5 -4.16 -13.06 -4.19
C VAL A 5 -4.78 -14.30 -3.53
N ASP A 6 -3.98 -15.33 -3.26
CA ASP A 6 -4.47 -16.55 -2.59
C ASP A 6 -4.97 -16.24 -1.18
N PHE A 7 -4.30 -15.35 -0.44
CA PHE A 7 -4.76 -14.89 0.87
C PHE A 7 -6.13 -14.19 0.79
N GLU A 8 -6.32 -13.27 -0.15
CA GLU A 8 -7.62 -12.60 -0.35
C GLU A 8 -8.75 -13.59 -0.65
N VAL A 9 -8.45 -14.65 -1.42
CA VAL A 9 -9.46 -15.66 -1.80
C VAL A 9 -9.74 -16.65 -0.67
N ILE A 10 -8.71 -17.19 -0.04
CA ILE A 10 -8.82 -18.29 0.91
C ILE A 10 -9.22 -17.76 2.30
N GLU A 11 -8.50 -16.75 2.79
CA GLU A 11 -8.68 -16.25 4.15
C GLU A 11 -9.77 -15.16 4.24
N ARG A 12 -9.91 -14.34 3.19
CA ARG A 12 -10.86 -13.23 3.18
C ARG A 12 -12.10 -13.48 2.34
N GLY A 13 -12.22 -14.64 1.70
CA GLY A 13 -13.41 -15.07 0.95
C GLY A 13 -13.70 -14.26 -0.32
N LYS A 14 -12.74 -13.54 -0.87
CA LYS A 14 -12.90 -12.76 -2.10
C LYS A 14 -12.97 -13.65 -3.33
N LYS A 15 -13.67 -13.17 -4.38
CA LYS A 15 -13.69 -13.88 -5.67
C LYS A 15 -12.38 -13.64 -6.43
N ARG A 16 -11.69 -14.72 -6.80
CA ARG A 16 -10.42 -14.66 -7.55
C ARG A 16 -10.54 -13.81 -8.82
N SER A 17 -11.62 -13.94 -9.58
CA SER A 17 -11.83 -13.16 -10.80
C SER A 17 -11.90 -11.66 -10.54
N SER A 18 -12.51 -11.23 -9.43
CA SER A 18 -12.60 -9.82 -9.06
C SER A 18 -11.23 -9.25 -8.70
N ILE A 19 -10.42 -9.99 -7.93
CA ILE A 19 -9.07 -9.55 -7.57
C ILE A 19 -8.16 -9.55 -8.80
N SER A 20 -8.13 -10.65 -9.58
CA SER A 20 -7.20 -10.77 -10.72
C SER A 20 -7.50 -9.76 -11.84
N SER A 21 -8.74 -9.33 -12.02
CA SER A 21 -9.10 -8.37 -13.07
C SER A 21 -8.49 -6.97 -12.86
N GLY A 22 -8.19 -6.59 -11.62
CA GLY A 22 -7.52 -5.32 -11.31
C GLY A 22 -6.05 -5.25 -11.74
N PHE A 23 -5.41 -6.42 -11.98
CA PHE A 23 -3.98 -6.51 -12.27
C PHE A 23 -3.66 -6.98 -13.70
N ILE A 24 -4.57 -6.77 -14.65
CA ILE A 24 -4.41 -7.24 -16.04
C ILE A 24 -3.31 -6.48 -16.78
N VAL A 25 -3.19 -5.16 -16.55
CA VAL A 25 -2.18 -4.32 -17.22
C VAL A 25 -0.97 -4.17 -16.30
N ASN A 26 0.12 -4.87 -16.63
CA ASN A 26 1.36 -4.84 -15.87
C ASN A 26 2.55 -4.80 -16.84
N ASP A 27 2.73 -3.66 -17.50
CA ASP A 27 3.84 -3.41 -18.42
C ASP A 27 4.76 -2.33 -17.86
N PHE A 28 5.88 -2.76 -17.29
CA PHE A 28 6.86 -1.87 -16.67
C PHE A 28 7.52 -0.91 -17.67
N ASP A 29 7.74 -1.35 -18.91
CA ASP A 29 8.42 -0.51 -19.90
C ASP A 29 7.52 0.63 -20.36
N ILE A 30 6.22 0.35 -20.53
CA ILE A 30 5.22 1.39 -20.77
C ILE A 30 5.16 2.36 -19.58
N PHE A 31 5.08 1.85 -18.36
CA PHE A 31 5.05 2.66 -17.15
C PHE A 31 6.29 3.57 -17.08
N LYS A 32 7.49 3.01 -17.21
CA LYS A 32 8.76 3.75 -17.19
C LYS A 32 8.81 4.82 -18.29
N LYS A 33 8.33 4.51 -19.50
CA LYS A 33 8.27 5.46 -20.62
C LYS A 33 7.39 6.66 -20.31
N ASN A 34 6.28 6.48 -19.60
CA ASN A 34 5.37 7.57 -19.24
C ASN A 34 6.02 8.59 -18.30
N PHE A 35 7.03 8.17 -17.53
CA PHE A 35 7.75 9.03 -16.57
C PHE A 35 9.14 9.47 -17.03
N LYS A 36 9.52 9.23 -18.30
CA LYS A 36 10.87 9.54 -18.84
C LYS A 36 11.26 11.03 -18.73
N ASP A 37 10.26 11.93 -18.77
CA ASP A 37 10.48 13.37 -18.71
C ASP A 37 10.55 13.93 -17.27
N TYR A 38 10.52 13.05 -16.27
CA TYR A 38 10.59 13.35 -14.84
C TYR A 38 11.86 12.74 -14.23
N PRO A 39 13.06 13.33 -14.42
CA PRO A 39 14.34 12.73 -14.05
C PRO A 39 14.54 12.57 -12.53
N PHE A 40 13.71 13.23 -11.72
CA PHE A 40 13.70 13.10 -10.27
C PHE A 40 12.92 11.86 -9.76
N LEU A 41 12.18 11.16 -10.64
CA LEU A 41 11.46 9.94 -10.29
C LEU A 41 12.36 8.72 -10.47
N ASN A 42 12.50 7.94 -9.40
CA ASN A 42 13.17 6.65 -9.44
C ASN A 42 12.12 5.53 -9.53
N VAL A 43 11.97 4.96 -10.72
CA VAL A 43 10.99 3.91 -10.98
C VAL A 43 11.61 2.54 -10.70
N ILE A 44 11.08 1.81 -9.72
CA ILE A 44 11.57 0.50 -9.28
C ILE A 44 10.53 -0.57 -9.61
N LYS A 45 10.95 -1.63 -10.32
CA LYS A 45 10.15 -2.83 -10.54
C LYS A 45 10.55 -3.88 -9.51
N ASP A 46 9.75 -4.02 -8.46
CA ASP A 46 10.01 -5.01 -7.42
C ASP A 46 8.71 -5.41 -6.71
N ASN A 47 8.77 -6.45 -5.89
CA ASN A 47 7.73 -6.72 -4.91
C ASN A 47 7.82 -5.70 -3.78
N CYS A 48 6.77 -4.89 -3.58
CA CYS A 48 6.77 -3.85 -2.56
C CYS A 48 7.10 -4.37 -1.15
N THR A 49 6.81 -5.64 -0.86
CA THR A 49 7.15 -6.24 0.44
C THR A 49 8.64 -6.57 0.58
N GLU A 50 9.42 -6.58 -0.51
CA GLU A 50 10.84 -6.93 -0.53
C GLU A 50 11.76 -5.72 -0.80
N VAL A 51 11.19 -4.58 -1.18
CA VAL A 51 11.95 -3.34 -1.43
C VAL A 51 12.78 -2.95 -0.20
N ASN A 52 14.02 -2.52 -0.46
CA ASN A 52 14.89 -1.95 0.57
C ASN A 52 14.55 -0.48 0.84
N TYR A 53 13.56 -0.24 1.68
CA TYR A 53 13.11 1.09 2.07
C TYR A 53 14.17 1.87 2.90
N GLU A 54 15.10 1.18 3.57
CA GLU A 54 16.20 1.81 4.30
C GLU A 54 17.07 2.69 3.38
N ALA A 55 17.25 2.25 2.13
CA ALA A 55 18.02 3.01 1.14
C ALA A 55 17.29 4.28 0.64
N MET A 56 16.01 4.45 0.99
CA MET A 56 15.20 5.60 0.58
C MET A 56 15.14 6.71 1.62
N LYS A 57 15.77 6.53 2.77
CA LYS A 57 15.80 7.57 3.83
C LYS A 57 16.48 8.86 3.37
N PRO A 58 16.02 10.04 3.84
CA PRO A 58 14.89 10.26 4.77
C PRO A 58 13.50 10.15 4.09
N ILE A 59 12.53 9.50 4.74
CA ILE A 59 11.17 9.34 4.22
C ILE A 59 10.22 10.27 4.97
N LYS A 60 9.60 11.19 4.26
CA LYS A 60 8.63 12.16 4.83
C LYS A 60 7.18 11.90 4.41
N LEU A 61 6.99 11.32 3.23
CA LEU A 61 5.68 11.01 2.69
C LEU A 61 5.70 9.65 2.01
N VAL A 62 4.71 8.83 2.33
CA VAL A 62 4.42 7.58 1.61
C VAL A 62 2.98 7.64 1.12
N PHE A 63 2.75 7.36 -0.16
CA PHE A 63 1.44 7.05 -0.70
C PHE A 63 1.41 5.54 -1.01
N LEU A 64 0.58 4.80 -0.28
CA LEU A 64 0.50 3.35 -0.33
C LEU A 64 -0.80 2.95 -1.02
N ASP A 65 -0.68 2.44 -2.25
CA ASP A 65 -1.76 2.04 -3.12
C ASP A 65 -1.41 0.65 -3.70
N VAL A 66 -1.72 -0.39 -2.92
CA VAL A 66 -1.37 -1.80 -3.23
C VAL A 66 -2.57 -2.75 -3.03
N ASP A 67 -3.74 -2.20 -2.75
CA ASP A 67 -5.07 -2.81 -2.74
C ASP A 67 -5.28 -3.99 -1.77
N LEU A 68 -4.33 -4.89 -1.65
CA LEU A 68 -4.49 -6.16 -0.96
C LEU A 68 -4.00 -6.09 0.49
N TYR A 69 -4.58 -6.94 1.35
CA TYR A 69 -4.26 -6.94 2.78
C TYR A 69 -2.79 -7.20 3.08
N LEU A 70 -2.24 -8.32 2.58
CA LEU A 70 -0.86 -8.72 2.92
C LEU A 70 0.21 -7.68 2.54
N PRO A 71 0.23 -7.16 1.29
CA PRO A 71 1.22 -6.15 0.95
C PRO A 71 1.01 -4.85 1.73
N THR A 72 -0.24 -4.44 1.97
CA THR A 72 -0.53 -3.23 2.75
C THR A 72 0.02 -3.33 4.17
N ILE A 73 -0.33 -4.38 4.93
CA ILE A 73 0.10 -4.49 6.33
C ILE A 73 1.63 -4.68 6.45
N LYS A 74 2.24 -5.47 5.54
CA LYS A 74 3.69 -5.67 5.53
C LYS A 74 4.45 -4.38 5.24
N VAL A 75 3.99 -3.59 4.26
CA VAL A 75 4.64 -2.33 3.90
C VAL A 75 4.44 -1.29 5.01
N LEU A 76 3.24 -1.15 5.57
CA LEU A 76 2.96 -0.25 6.70
C LEU A 76 3.95 -0.46 7.84
N ARG A 77 4.12 -1.72 8.29
CA ARG A 77 5.06 -2.07 9.38
C ARG A 77 6.51 -1.72 9.04
N LYS A 78 6.93 -1.91 7.78
CA LYS A 78 8.27 -1.57 7.33
C LYS A 78 8.50 -0.06 7.26
N VAL A 79 7.64 0.67 6.55
CA VAL A 79 7.88 2.09 6.25
C VAL A 79 7.62 3.00 7.43
N PHE A 80 6.70 2.66 8.33
CA PHE A 80 6.41 3.49 9.50
C PHE A 80 7.63 3.67 10.40
N SER A 81 8.42 2.61 10.61
CA SER A 81 9.65 2.70 11.40
C SER A 81 10.70 3.62 10.76
N LEU A 82 10.66 3.79 9.44
CA LEU A 82 11.62 4.55 8.64
C LEU A 82 11.19 5.99 8.38
N LEU A 83 9.93 6.34 8.69
CA LEU A 83 9.47 7.71 8.58
C LEU A 83 10.26 8.63 9.49
N GLU A 84 10.56 9.81 8.99
CA GLU A 84 11.00 10.92 9.80
C GLU A 84 9.88 11.40 10.73
N GLU A 85 10.25 12.04 11.83
CA GLU A 85 9.33 12.70 12.73
C GLU A 85 8.48 13.75 11.96
N GLY A 86 7.17 13.74 12.17
CA GLY A 86 6.20 14.51 11.39
C GLY A 86 5.95 13.97 9.97
N GLY A 87 6.50 12.80 9.63
CA GLY A 87 6.21 12.11 8.37
C GLY A 87 4.81 11.53 8.31
N ILE A 88 4.30 11.32 7.08
CA ILE A 88 2.92 10.92 6.82
C ILE A 88 2.88 9.71 5.90
N ILE A 89 2.03 8.74 6.21
CA ILE A 89 1.60 7.69 5.28
C ILE A 89 0.14 7.96 4.89
N ILE A 90 -0.14 7.94 3.60
CA ILE A 90 -1.48 7.94 3.04
C ILE A 90 -1.72 6.55 2.48
N VAL A 91 -2.78 5.88 2.93
CA VAL A 91 -3.18 4.55 2.45
C VAL A 91 -4.42 4.70 1.61
N ASP A 92 -4.39 4.26 0.36
CA ASP A 92 -5.56 4.29 -0.53
C ASP A 92 -6.52 3.11 -0.23
N ASP A 93 -7.74 3.21 -0.73
CA ASP A 93 -8.82 2.21 -0.61
C ASP A 93 -9.20 1.82 0.83
N VAL A 94 -9.05 2.77 1.77
CA VAL A 94 -9.52 2.59 3.16
C VAL A 94 -11.05 2.76 3.22
N MET A 95 -11.74 1.79 2.63
CA MET A 95 -13.21 1.71 2.55
C MET A 95 -13.69 0.30 2.85
N GLU A 96 -14.74 0.19 3.65
CA GLU A 96 -15.41 -1.09 3.92
C GLU A 96 -16.19 -1.60 2.70
N ASN A 97 -16.39 -2.91 2.66
CA ASN A 97 -17.34 -3.58 1.76
C ASN A 97 -17.10 -3.34 0.25
N ASN A 98 -15.86 -3.18 -0.16
CA ASN A 98 -15.47 -3.11 -1.57
C ASN A 98 -14.52 -4.25 -1.95
N THR A 99 -14.14 -4.32 -3.23
CA THR A 99 -13.21 -5.35 -3.72
C THR A 99 -11.84 -5.27 -3.07
N TRP A 100 -11.41 -4.05 -2.75
CA TRP A 100 -10.07 -3.71 -2.24
C TRP A 100 -10.05 -3.44 -0.73
N ASP A 101 -11.07 -3.86 0.02
CA ASP A 101 -11.17 -3.67 1.47
C ASP A 101 -10.06 -4.39 2.28
N GLY A 102 -9.12 -5.06 1.60
CA GLY A 102 -7.87 -5.53 2.17
C GLY A 102 -7.00 -4.40 2.71
N ALA A 103 -6.93 -3.30 1.98
CA ALA A 103 -6.25 -2.09 2.42
C ALA A 103 -6.92 -1.48 3.66
N TYR A 104 -8.27 -1.44 3.68
CA TYR A 104 -9.04 -0.98 4.86
C TYR A 104 -8.73 -1.82 6.10
N GLN A 105 -8.85 -3.15 6.00
CA GLN A 105 -8.58 -4.03 7.13
C GLN A 105 -7.15 -3.86 7.64
N ALA A 106 -6.16 -3.86 6.74
CA ALA A 106 -4.75 -3.69 7.10
C ALA A 106 -4.48 -2.35 7.79
N TYR A 107 -5.10 -1.27 7.31
CA TYR A 107 -4.98 0.06 7.91
C TYR A 107 -5.57 0.10 9.33
N MET A 108 -6.77 -0.45 9.52
CA MET A 108 -7.44 -0.46 10.83
C MET A 108 -6.64 -1.29 11.85
N GLU A 109 -6.19 -2.48 11.47
CA GLU A 109 -5.36 -3.34 12.33
C GLU A 109 -4.04 -2.66 12.68
N PHE A 110 -3.39 -2.00 11.72
CA PHE A 110 -2.15 -1.27 11.97
C PHE A 110 -2.35 -0.09 12.93
N CYS A 111 -3.44 0.64 12.80
CA CYS A 111 -3.80 1.71 13.74
C CYS A 111 -4.02 1.14 15.16
N GLU A 112 -4.69 -0.01 15.28
CA GLU A 112 -4.88 -0.69 16.56
C GLU A 112 -3.56 -1.15 17.18
N GLU A 113 -2.67 -1.78 16.40
CA GLU A 113 -1.33 -2.21 16.86
C GLU A 113 -0.52 -1.08 17.48
N LEU A 114 -0.63 0.12 16.93
CA LEU A 114 0.12 1.31 17.39
C LEU A 114 -0.67 2.21 18.32
N ASN A 115 -1.91 1.83 18.64
CA ASN A 115 -2.84 2.66 19.43
C ASN A 115 -3.05 4.06 18.84
N ILE A 116 -3.14 4.13 17.49
CA ILE A 116 -3.41 5.34 16.72
C ILE A 116 -4.90 5.41 16.43
N THR A 117 -5.52 6.57 16.66
CA THR A 117 -6.91 6.79 16.22
C THR A 117 -6.97 6.85 14.70
N PRO A 118 -7.78 6.00 14.03
CA PRO A 118 -7.91 6.05 12.59
C PRO A 118 -8.42 7.41 12.09
N GLU A 119 -7.74 7.96 11.07
CA GLU A 119 -8.13 9.19 10.36
C GLU A 119 -8.40 8.82 8.91
N VAL A 120 -9.65 8.92 8.42
CA VAL A 120 -10.03 8.64 7.03
C VAL A 120 -10.52 9.91 6.37
N VAL A 121 -9.91 10.29 5.25
CA VAL A 121 -10.20 11.51 4.50
C VAL A 121 -10.85 11.17 3.17
N GLY A 122 -11.87 11.94 2.78
CA GLY A 122 -12.57 11.75 1.52
C GLY A 122 -13.29 10.41 1.40
N ASN A 123 -13.58 9.76 2.53
CA ASN A 123 -14.18 8.42 2.60
C ASN A 123 -13.38 7.34 1.85
N LYS A 124 -12.08 7.57 1.61
CA LYS A 124 -11.25 6.67 0.81
C LYS A 124 -9.83 6.50 1.33
N SER A 125 -9.21 7.54 1.84
CA SER A 125 -7.79 7.52 2.17
C SER A 125 -7.55 7.56 3.68
N GLY A 126 -6.84 6.58 4.20
CA GLY A 126 -6.39 6.53 5.58
C GLY A 126 -5.11 7.35 5.78
N ILE A 127 -5.01 8.09 6.87
CA ILE A 127 -3.84 8.93 7.19
C ILE A 127 -3.17 8.39 8.46
N ILE A 128 -1.86 8.20 8.40
CA ILE A 128 -1.04 7.88 9.57
C ILE A 128 0.05 8.95 9.70
N ARG A 129 0.18 9.52 10.90
CA ARG A 129 1.21 10.53 11.20
C ARG A 129 2.20 9.97 12.21
N LYS A 130 3.48 10.16 11.95
CA LYS A 130 4.51 9.86 12.94
C LYS A 130 4.75 11.10 13.81
N THR A 131 4.47 10.95 15.08
CA THR A 131 4.68 11.96 16.12
C THR A 131 5.85 11.59 17.02
#